data_ff3fe8db19c6723cb3db31d1eb2cc0df
#
_entry.id   ff3fe8db19c6723cb3db31d1eb2cc0df
#
_cell.length_a   1.000
_cell.length_b   1.000
_cell.length_c   1.000
_cell.angle_alpha   90.00
_cell.angle_beta   90.00
_cell.angle_gamma   90.00
#
_symmetry.space_group_name_H-M   'P 1'
#
loop_
_entity.id
_entity.type
_entity.pdbx_description
1 polymer ?
#
loop_
_entity_poly.entity_id
_entity_poly.type
_entity_poly.pdbx_seq_one_letter_code
_entity_poly.pdbx_strand_id
1 'polypeptide(L)'
;MEIFNEKIVRMIRLYLSGAISEEERQELKFWVEESEGNRRFFEEMKEEGRFAEEFPEFCRIDMEKGWRRFERQIQRERYYLWRRVLKYVAVAVIPVMIGVAIWILNREEEVENRVISEVIEPGQVKATLVLPGGTTLALKGMKQEEIEVGEGLKAKRTSGGLVYDSGIDGKEEKLQYSVLKIPRGGEFHLTLSDGTSVMLNSATNLEYPVRFGKEERKVYLDGEAYFEVKKDSARPFYVEIEGMQVRVYGTSFNVNTRKGNDIQTVLVEGE
;
A
#
# COMPACT_ATOMS: atom_id res chain seq x y z
N MET A 1 -66.12 19.98 -8.49
CA MET A 1 -65.07 21.04 -8.30
C MET A 1 -63.83 20.26 -7.96
N GLU A 2 -63.11 19.89 -9.02
CA GLU A 2 -61.88 19.10 -8.87
C GLU A 2 -60.82 19.95 -8.14
N ILE A 3 -60.18 19.35 -7.16
CA ILE A 3 -59.11 19.96 -6.37
C ILE A 3 -57.95 20.16 -7.33
N PHE A 4 -57.87 21.36 -7.90
CA PHE A 4 -56.68 21.73 -8.71
C PHE A 4 -55.44 21.58 -7.86
N ASN A 5 -54.54 20.73 -8.32
CA ASN A 5 -53.28 20.47 -7.61
C ASN A 5 -52.52 21.78 -7.44
N GLU A 6 -52.31 22.23 -6.18
CA GLU A 6 -51.60 23.47 -5.82
C GLU A 6 -50.23 23.59 -6.56
N LYS A 7 -49.63 22.45 -6.87
CA LYS A 7 -48.41 22.40 -7.63
C LYS A 7 -48.55 22.93 -9.06
N ILE A 8 -49.64 22.57 -9.75
CA ILE A 8 -49.94 23.02 -11.12
C ILE A 8 -50.24 24.53 -11.12
N VAL A 9 -51.06 25.03 -10.21
CA VAL A 9 -51.37 26.45 -10.10
C VAL A 9 -50.10 27.27 -9.84
N ARG A 10 -49.21 26.76 -9.00
CA ARG A 10 -47.89 27.38 -8.76
C ARG A 10 -47.04 27.42 -10.03
N MET A 11 -46.96 26.33 -10.79
CA MET A 11 -46.17 26.25 -12.01
C MET A 11 -46.73 27.19 -13.10
N ILE A 12 -48.08 27.31 -13.25
CA ILE A 12 -48.70 28.27 -14.15
C ILE A 12 -48.32 29.72 -13.75
N ARG A 13 -48.37 30.05 -12.47
CA ARG A 13 -47.96 31.37 -11.98
C ARG A 13 -46.51 31.68 -12.30
N LEU A 14 -45.57 30.72 -12.06
CA LEU A 14 -44.17 30.88 -12.34
C LEU A 14 -43.92 31.04 -13.84
N TYR A 15 -44.71 30.34 -14.67
CA TYR A 15 -44.66 30.48 -16.14
C TYR A 15 -45.10 31.89 -16.57
N LEU A 16 -46.22 32.40 -16.04
CA LEU A 16 -46.76 33.72 -16.36
C LEU A 16 -45.83 34.86 -15.91
N SER A 17 -45.12 34.66 -14.78
CA SER A 17 -44.16 35.63 -14.26
C SER A 17 -42.77 35.53 -14.89
N GLY A 18 -42.54 34.54 -15.76
CA GLY A 18 -41.22 34.30 -16.37
C GLY A 18 -40.17 33.71 -15.42
N ALA A 19 -40.56 33.29 -14.22
CA ALA A 19 -39.67 32.80 -13.17
C ALA A 19 -39.63 31.28 -13.05
N ILE A 20 -40.18 30.55 -14.03
CA ILE A 20 -40.24 29.08 -14.05
C ILE A 20 -38.86 28.48 -14.41
N SER A 21 -38.47 27.42 -13.68
CA SER A 21 -37.25 26.65 -14.04
C SER A 21 -37.47 25.79 -15.27
N GLU A 22 -36.37 25.33 -15.92
CA GLU A 22 -36.47 24.49 -17.12
C GLU A 22 -37.13 23.15 -16.83
N GLU A 23 -36.88 22.59 -15.66
CA GLU A 23 -37.47 21.33 -15.21
C GLU A 23 -39.00 21.48 -14.97
N GLU A 24 -39.39 22.51 -14.26
CA GLU A 24 -40.80 22.82 -14.02
C GLU A 24 -41.55 23.17 -15.31
N ARG A 25 -40.88 23.78 -16.28
CA ARG A 25 -41.46 24.07 -17.61
C ARG A 25 -41.74 22.79 -18.39
N GLN A 26 -40.86 21.80 -18.33
CA GLN A 26 -41.09 20.50 -18.98
C GLN A 26 -42.25 19.76 -18.30
N GLU A 27 -42.31 19.79 -16.96
CA GLU A 27 -43.39 19.15 -16.20
C GLU A 27 -44.74 19.82 -16.52
N LEU A 28 -44.79 21.13 -16.58
CA LEU A 28 -45.99 21.89 -16.96
C LEU A 28 -46.42 21.57 -18.38
N LYS A 29 -45.50 21.49 -19.31
CA LYS A 29 -45.76 21.12 -20.70
C LYS A 29 -46.36 19.72 -20.81
N PHE A 30 -45.79 18.75 -20.09
CA PHE A 30 -46.33 17.39 -20.07
C PHE A 30 -47.76 17.37 -19.54
N TRP A 31 -48.04 18.09 -18.43
CA TRP A 31 -49.38 18.17 -17.88
C TRP A 31 -50.39 18.83 -18.86
N VAL A 32 -49.98 19.84 -19.59
CA VAL A 32 -50.82 20.52 -20.61
C VAL A 32 -51.15 19.59 -21.79
N GLU A 33 -50.20 18.70 -22.17
CA GLU A 33 -50.36 17.73 -23.27
C GLU A 33 -51.16 16.49 -22.84
N GLU A 34 -51.27 16.20 -21.56
CA GLU A 34 -51.95 15.01 -21.00
C GLU A 34 -53.48 15.01 -21.26
N SER A 35 -54.11 16.19 -21.30
CA SER A 35 -55.54 16.30 -21.50
C SER A 35 -55.93 17.60 -22.24
N GLU A 36 -56.93 17.50 -23.10
CA GLU A 36 -57.48 18.69 -23.77
C GLU A 36 -58.13 19.66 -22.79
N GLY A 37 -58.63 19.16 -21.63
CA GLY A 37 -59.12 20.00 -20.54
C GLY A 37 -58.00 20.81 -19.88
N ASN A 38 -56.84 20.18 -19.66
CA ASN A 38 -55.65 20.85 -19.10
C ASN A 38 -55.14 21.96 -20.05
N ARG A 39 -55.17 21.68 -21.35
CA ARG A 39 -54.77 22.63 -22.38
C ARG A 39 -55.70 23.86 -22.38
N ARG A 40 -57.01 23.65 -22.37
CA ARG A 40 -57.99 24.74 -22.29
C ARG A 40 -57.83 25.59 -21.05
N PHE A 41 -57.69 24.93 -19.91
CA PHE A 41 -57.47 25.61 -18.64
C PHE A 41 -56.19 26.46 -18.67
N PHE A 42 -55.10 25.91 -19.19
CA PHE A 42 -53.85 26.65 -19.30
C PHE A 42 -53.93 27.85 -20.24
N GLU A 43 -54.59 27.74 -21.39
CA GLU A 43 -54.81 28.86 -22.32
C GLU A 43 -55.73 29.92 -21.71
N GLU A 44 -56.76 29.54 -20.99
CA GLU A 44 -57.63 30.47 -20.23
C GLU A 44 -56.85 31.26 -19.20
N MET A 45 -55.93 30.61 -18.48
CA MET A 45 -55.09 31.25 -17.45
C MET A 45 -54.02 32.18 -18.07
N LYS A 46 -53.68 32.02 -19.32
CA LYS A 46 -52.77 32.93 -20.06
C LYS A 46 -53.41 34.28 -20.45
N GLU A 47 -54.74 34.37 -20.50
CA GLU A 47 -55.41 35.63 -20.75
C GLU A 47 -55.03 36.64 -19.68
N GLU A 48 -54.71 37.87 -20.07
CA GLU A 48 -54.25 38.92 -19.16
C GLU A 48 -55.24 39.18 -18.00
N GLY A 49 -54.75 39.02 -16.78
CA GLY A 49 -55.52 39.27 -15.55
C GLY A 49 -56.35 38.10 -15.00
N ARG A 50 -56.65 37.08 -15.83
CA ARG A 50 -57.56 35.99 -15.41
C ARG A 50 -56.99 35.11 -14.29
N PHE A 51 -55.69 34.85 -14.32
CA PHE A 51 -55.05 34.13 -13.22
C PHE A 51 -55.09 34.92 -11.90
N ALA A 52 -54.97 36.24 -11.95
CA ALA A 52 -55.03 37.08 -10.76
C ALA A 52 -56.45 37.22 -10.18
N GLU A 53 -57.49 37.12 -11.06
CA GLU A 53 -58.88 37.10 -10.65
C GLU A 53 -59.29 35.76 -10.03
N GLU A 54 -58.89 34.65 -10.61
CA GLU A 54 -59.28 33.31 -10.17
C GLU A 54 -58.48 32.87 -8.94
N PHE A 55 -57.22 33.27 -8.83
CA PHE A 55 -56.31 32.87 -7.75
C PHE A 55 -55.66 34.08 -7.04
N PRO A 56 -56.45 34.97 -6.41
CA PRO A 56 -55.95 36.20 -5.79
C PRO A 56 -55.01 35.94 -4.62
N GLU A 57 -55.14 34.82 -3.91
CA GLU A 57 -54.27 34.41 -2.81
C GLU A 57 -52.83 34.15 -3.31
N PHE A 58 -52.64 33.57 -4.48
CA PHE A 58 -51.34 33.33 -5.05
C PHE A 58 -50.66 34.61 -5.55
N CYS A 59 -51.42 35.63 -5.94
CA CYS A 59 -50.90 36.93 -6.37
C CYS A 59 -50.60 37.90 -5.23
N ARG A 60 -51.29 37.77 -4.09
CA ARG A 60 -51.10 38.62 -2.91
C ARG A 60 -49.90 38.26 -2.05
N ILE A 61 -49.44 37.02 -2.13
CA ILE A 61 -48.29 36.56 -1.35
C ILE A 61 -47.01 36.98 -2.05
N ASP A 62 -46.40 38.09 -1.60
CA ASP A 62 -45.04 38.47 -1.96
C ASP A 62 -44.08 37.49 -1.27
N MET A 63 -43.84 36.38 -1.94
CA MET A 63 -42.96 35.30 -1.45
C MET A 63 -41.52 35.78 -1.19
N GLU A 64 -41.03 36.75 -1.95
CA GLU A 64 -39.69 37.30 -1.71
C GLU A 64 -39.61 38.07 -0.38
N LYS A 65 -40.64 38.84 -0.08
CA LYS A 65 -40.71 39.54 1.25
C LYS A 65 -40.91 38.55 2.39
N GLY A 66 -41.72 37.50 2.17
CA GLY A 66 -41.91 36.41 3.13
C GLY A 66 -40.61 35.69 3.41
N TRP A 67 -39.91 35.29 2.33
CA TRP A 67 -38.65 34.58 2.42
C TRP A 67 -37.54 35.41 3.07
N ARG A 68 -37.37 36.68 2.70
CA ARG A 68 -36.42 37.61 3.36
C ARG A 68 -36.70 37.88 4.83
N ARG A 69 -37.97 37.79 5.27
CA ARG A 69 -38.32 37.87 6.70
C ARG A 69 -37.96 36.58 7.43
N PHE A 70 -38.28 35.44 6.83
CA PHE A 70 -37.98 34.12 7.37
C PHE A 70 -36.47 33.89 7.49
N GLU A 71 -35.73 34.24 6.47
CA GLU A 71 -34.26 34.13 6.43
C GLU A 71 -33.60 35.01 7.50
N ARG A 72 -34.05 36.23 7.68
CA ARG A 72 -33.60 37.13 8.75
C ARG A 72 -33.91 36.61 10.15
N GLN A 73 -35.07 35.97 10.32
CA GLN A 73 -35.46 35.40 11.60
C GLN A 73 -34.62 34.17 11.97
N ILE A 74 -34.39 33.28 11.03
CA ILE A 74 -33.52 32.10 11.24
C ILE A 74 -32.08 32.51 11.51
N GLN A 75 -31.54 33.48 10.77
CA GLN A 75 -30.18 33.95 10.98
C GLN A 75 -30.01 34.60 12.37
N ARG A 76 -31.04 35.33 12.85
CA ARG A 76 -30.98 35.99 14.16
C ARG A 76 -31.02 35.01 15.33
N GLU A 77 -31.84 33.96 15.25
CA GLU A 77 -31.91 32.94 16.29
C GLU A 77 -30.66 32.05 16.29
N ARG A 78 -30.18 31.65 15.10
CA ARG A 78 -28.95 30.88 14.94
C ARG A 78 -27.75 31.64 15.51
N TYR A 79 -27.62 32.93 15.24
CA TYR A 79 -26.53 33.76 15.72
C TYR A 79 -26.52 33.89 17.24
N TYR A 80 -27.69 34.00 17.88
CA TYR A 80 -27.80 34.10 19.32
C TYR A 80 -27.49 32.78 20.05
N LEU A 81 -27.95 31.67 19.50
CA LEU A 81 -27.62 30.34 19.99
C LEU A 81 -26.13 30.06 19.81
N TRP A 82 -25.57 30.37 18.64
CA TRP A 82 -24.14 30.21 18.40
C TRP A 82 -23.26 31.02 19.36
N ARG A 83 -23.62 32.25 19.65
CA ARG A 83 -22.91 33.09 20.65
C ARG A 83 -22.97 32.51 22.06
N ARG A 84 -24.10 31.91 22.46
CA ARG A 84 -24.18 31.22 23.76
C ARG A 84 -23.33 29.95 23.77
N VAL A 85 -23.44 29.12 22.73
CA VAL A 85 -22.66 27.88 22.60
C VAL A 85 -21.15 28.18 22.51
N LEU A 86 -20.76 29.23 21.78
CA LEU A 86 -19.34 29.59 21.67
C LEU A 86 -18.72 29.96 23.04
N LYS A 87 -19.45 30.60 23.94
CA LYS A 87 -18.96 30.92 25.28
C LYS A 87 -18.63 29.66 26.09
N TYR A 88 -19.47 28.65 25.99
CA TYR A 88 -19.25 27.37 26.73
C TYR A 88 -18.26 26.47 26.02
N VAL A 89 -18.23 26.50 24.69
CA VAL A 89 -17.24 25.77 23.88
C VAL A 89 -15.85 26.30 24.17
N ALA A 90 -15.62 27.60 24.24
CA ALA A 90 -14.33 28.18 24.58
C ALA A 90 -13.82 27.72 25.95
N VAL A 91 -14.73 27.66 26.96
CA VAL A 91 -14.38 27.22 28.32
C VAL A 91 -14.06 25.72 28.37
N ALA A 92 -14.66 24.90 27.50
CA ALA A 92 -14.40 23.46 27.44
C ALA A 92 -13.21 23.10 26.54
N VAL A 93 -13.06 23.77 25.41
CA VAL A 93 -12.01 23.46 24.42
C VAL A 93 -10.61 23.89 24.86
N ILE A 94 -10.50 25.03 25.55
CA ILE A 94 -9.20 25.53 26.03
C ILE A 94 -8.51 24.52 26.98
N PRO A 95 -9.16 24.02 28.04
CA PRO A 95 -8.50 23.03 28.92
C PRO A 95 -8.23 21.72 28.22
N VAL A 96 -9.08 21.28 27.28
CA VAL A 96 -8.82 20.07 26.46
C VAL A 96 -7.60 20.29 25.55
N MET A 97 -7.49 21.44 24.90
CA MET A 97 -6.30 21.76 24.07
C MET A 97 -5.02 21.86 24.93
N ILE A 98 -5.12 22.46 26.12
CA ILE A 98 -4.00 22.52 27.06
C ILE A 98 -3.63 21.11 27.52
N GLY A 99 -4.59 20.26 27.85
CA GLY A 99 -4.38 18.87 28.22
C GLY A 99 -3.74 18.05 27.10
N VAL A 100 -4.22 18.21 25.88
CA VAL A 100 -3.63 17.57 24.68
C VAL A 100 -2.23 18.12 24.41
N ALA A 101 -2.00 19.41 24.53
CA ALA A 101 -0.67 20.01 24.37
C ALA A 101 0.31 19.49 25.43
N ILE A 102 -0.10 19.45 26.71
CA ILE A 102 0.71 18.87 27.79
C ILE A 102 0.96 17.38 27.54
N TRP A 103 -0.05 16.63 27.06
CA TRP A 103 0.09 15.21 26.74
C TRP A 103 1.04 14.98 25.55
N ILE A 104 0.99 15.85 24.52
CA ILE A 104 1.92 15.79 23.38
C ILE A 104 3.35 16.15 23.84
N LEU A 105 3.50 17.23 24.64
CA LEU A 105 4.79 17.64 25.15
C LEU A 105 5.40 16.62 26.12
N ASN A 106 4.58 15.98 26.95
CA ASN A 106 5.04 14.89 27.82
C ASN A 106 5.25 13.58 27.06
N ARG A 107 4.64 13.42 25.89
CA ARG A 107 4.86 12.24 25.04
C ARG A 107 6.20 12.30 24.30
N GLU A 108 6.74 13.48 24.10
CA GLU A 108 8.09 13.62 23.54
C GLU A 108 9.18 13.21 24.54
N GLU A 109 8.87 13.15 25.84
CA GLU A 109 9.82 12.64 26.83
C GLU A 109 9.75 11.12 27.03
N GLU A 110 8.68 10.42 26.58
CA GLU A 110 8.63 8.96 26.45
C GLU A 110 9.05 8.45 25.05
N VAL A 111 9.43 9.28 24.12
CA VAL A 111 10.52 8.96 23.24
C VAL A 111 11.75 9.00 24.16
N GLU A 112 11.71 8.08 25.16
CA GLU A 112 12.88 7.53 25.76
C GLU A 112 14.00 7.73 24.73
N ASN A 113 14.96 8.55 25.09
CA ASN A 113 16.34 8.36 24.69
C ASN A 113 16.69 6.92 25.06
N ARG A 114 16.03 5.94 24.38
CA ARG A 114 16.76 4.84 23.84
C ARG A 114 17.71 5.51 22.83
N VAL A 115 18.72 6.17 23.33
CA VAL A 115 20.03 5.75 22.95
C VAL A 115 19.96 4.25 23.20
N ILE A 116 19.36 3.55 22.26
CA ILE A 116 19.83 2.24 21.90
C ILE A 116 21.29 2.59 21.55
N SER A 117 22.14 2.59 22.56
CA SER A 117 23.37 1.86 22.37
C SER A 117 22.83 0.52 21.87
N GLU A 118 22.40 0.44 20.61
CA GLU A 118 22.61 -0.77 19.86
C GLU A 118 24.08 -0.99 20.10
N VAL A 119 24.37 -1.73 21.17
CA VAL A 119 25.55 -2.56 21.18
C VAL A 119 25.38 -3.24 19.85
N ILE A 120 26.10 -2.76 18.84
CA ILE A 120 26.17 -3.38 17.53
C ILE A 120 26.80 -4.71 17.88
N GLU A 121 25.91 -5.66 18.25
CA GLU A 121 26.35 -7.02 18.46
C GLU A 121 26.94 -7.43 17.12
N PRO A 122 28.15 -7.90 17.09
CA PRO A 122 28.75 -8.42 15.87
C PRO A 122 27.77 -9.40 15.25
N GLY A 123 27.65 -9.42 13.93
CA GLY A 123 26.69 -10.21 13.19
C GLY A 123 26.58 -11.61 13.77
N GLN A 124 25.37 -11.97 14.19
CA GLN A 124 25.17 -13.29 14.79
C GLN A 124 25.04 -14.30 13.66
N VAL A 125 25.70 -15.44 13.77
CA VAL A 125 25.55 -16.58 12.85
C VAL A 125 24.11 -17.11 12.97
N LYS A 126 23.22 -16.53 12.16
CA LYS A 126 21.79 -16.86 12.10
C LYS A 126 21.41 -17.10 10.66
N ALA A 127 20.95 -18.28 10.34
CA ALA A 127 20.44 -18.61 9.02
C ALA A 127 19.31 -19.62 9.10
N THR A 128 18.44 -19.60 8.11
CA THR A 128 17.38 -20.60 7.90
C THR A 128 17.62 -21.25 6.55
N LEU A 129 17.80 -22.56 6.54
CA LEU A 129 17.96 -23.36 5.33
C LEU A 129 16.62 -23.99 4.96
N VAL A 130 16.19 -23.76 3.73
CA VAL A 130 15.05 -24.45 3.12
C VAL A 130 15.62 -25.50 2.18
N LEU A 131 15.34 -26.76 2.48
CA LEU A 131 15.81 -27.92 1.71
C LEU A 131 14.97 -28.15 0.45
N PRO A 132 15.49 -28.87 -0.55
CA PRO A 132 14.68 -29.40 -1.64
C PRO A 132 13.51 -30.22 -1.07
N GLY A 133 12.27 -29.90 -1.41
CA GLY A 133 11.09 -30.52 -0.79
C GLY A 133 10.44 -29.68 0.30
N GLY A 134 10.97 -28.47 0.60
CA GLY A 134 10.32 -27.44 1.39
C GLY A 134 10.53 -27.55 2.92
N THR A 135 11.26 -28.54 3.39
CA THR A 135 11.61 -28.63 4.82
C THR A 135 12.51 -27.48 5.23
N THR A 136 12.15 -26.80 6.33
CA THR A 136 12.87 -25.63 6.81
C THR A 136 13.64 -25.95 8.09
N LEU A 137 14.94 -25.63 8.09
CA LEU A 137 15.83 -25.86 9.23
C LEU A 137 16.44 -24.54 9.71
N ALA A 138 16.25 -24.22 11.00
CA ALA A 138 16.92 -23.07 11.62
C ALA A 138 18.34 -23.47 12.02
N LEU A 139 19.35 -22.85 11.44
CA LEU A 139 20.77 -23.17 11.67
C LEU A 139 21.32 -22.57 12.99
N LYS A 140 20.56 -21.68 13.66
CA LYS A 140 20.98 -21.13 14.96
C LYS A 140 20.91 -22.20 16.06
N GLY A 141 22.03 -22.45 16.73
CA GLY A 141 22.07 -23.32 17.93
C GLY A 141 21.92 -24.84 17.66
N MET A 142 21.88 -25.27 16.40
CA MET A 142 21.86 -26.71 16.10
C MET A 142 23.12 -27.40 16.57
N LYS A 143 22.95 -28.53 17.26
CA LYS A 143 24.06 -29.42 17.68
C LYS A 143 24.39 -30.49 16.66
N GLN A 144 23.56 -30.64 15.61
CA GLN A 144 23.81 -31.62 14.56
C GLN A 144 24.96 -31.18 13.67
N GLU A 145 25.99 -32.01 13.52
CA GLU A 145 27.14 -31.78 12.67
C GLU A 145 26.87 -32.12 11.21
N GLU A 146 25.96 -33.05 10.94
CA GLU A 146 25.59 -33.48 9.58
C GLU A 146 24.06 -33.25 9.35
N ILE A 147 23.75 -32.68 8.19
CA ILE A 147 22.38 -32.43 7.71
C ILE A 147 22.24 -33.19 6.39
N GLU A 148 21.23 -34.03 6.28
CA GLU A 148 20.86 -34.64 5.02
C GLU A 148 20.05 -33.63 4.19
N VAL A 149 20.56 -33.27 3.00
CA VAL A 149 20.04 -32.13 2.22
C VAL A 149 19.25 -32.59 0.99
N GLY A 150 19.33 -33.86 0.66
CA GLY A 150 18.65 -34.49 -0.48
C GLY A 150 19.11 -35.91 -0.62
N GLU A 151 18.68 -36.63 -1.65
CA GLU A 151 18.98 -38.05 -1.87
C GLU A 151 20.48 -38.40 -1.73
N GLY A 152 20.89 -38.78 -0.51
CA GLY A 152 22.25 -39.18 -0.18
C GLY A 152 23.29 -38.06 -0.09
N LEU A 153 22.86 -36.78 -0.11
CA LEU A 153 23.75 -35.63 0.04
C LEU A 153 23.77 -35.15 1.47
N LYS A 154 24.96 -34.95 2.01
CA LYS A 154 25.20 -34.45 3.33
C LYS A 154 25.89 -33.10 3.29
N ALA A 155 25.39 -32.17 4.14
CA ALA A 155 26.11 -30.95 4.43
C ALA A 155 26.63 -31.03 5.85
N LYS A 156 27.91 -30.67 6.06
CA LYS A 156 28.52 -30.56 7.39
C LYS A 156 28.40 -29.14 7.90
N ARG A 157 27.89 -29.03 9.10
CA ARG A 157 27.95 -27.78 9.84
C ARG A 157 29.28 -27.61 10.53
N THR A 158 29.88 -26.45 10.34
CA THR A 158 31.10 -26.03 11.04
C THR A 158 30.76 -24.84 11.98
N SER A 159 31.72 -24.47 12.82
CA SER A 159 31.55 -23.31 13.74
C SER A 159 31.28 -21.99 13.00
N GLY A 160 31.62 -21.86 11.73
CA GLY A 160 31.42 -20.66 10.92
C GLY A 160 30.35 -20.76 9.84
N GLY A 161 29.79 -21.94 9.56
CA GLY A 161 28.88 -22.06 8.41
C GLY A 161 28.46 -23.47 8.06
N LEU A 162 28.08 -23.63 6.80
CA LEU A 162 27.66 -24.90 6.22
C LEU A 162 28.59 -25.25 5.05
N VAL A 163 29.06 -26.49 5.00
CA VAL A 163 29.94 -27.02 3.96
C VAL A 163 29.24 -28.21 3.30
N TYR A 164 29.03 -28.13 2.00
CA TYR A 164 28.53 -29.26 1.21
C TYR A 164 29.66 -30.20 0.88
N ASP A 165 29.41 -31.49 1.05
CA ASP A 165 30.37 -32.49 0.60
C ASP A 165 30.35 -32.56 -0.94
N SER A 166 31.54 -32.43 -1.54
CA SER A 166 31.76 -32.57 -2.97
C SER A 166 31.68 -34.04 -3.40
N GLY A 167 30.51 -34.64 -3.15
CA GLY A 167 30.29 -36.05 -3.53
C GLY A 167 30.40 -36.24 -5.03
N ILE A 168 31.20 -37.24 -5.38
CA ILE A 168 31.59 -37.66 -6.73
C ILE A 168 30.36 -38.01 -7.57
N ASP A 169 30.38 -37.53 -8.81
CA ASP A 169 29.52 -37.79 -9.98
C ASP A 169 28.58 -39.02 -9.88
N GLY A 170 27.33 -38.78 -9.71
CA GLY A 170 26.29 -39.77 -9.92
C GLY A 170 25.21 -39.19 -10.83
N LYS A 171 24.85 -39.94 -11.85
CA LYS A 171 23.68 -39.81 -12.77
C LYS A 171 23.07 -38.43 -12.99
N GLU A 172 22.68 -38.14 -14.20
CA GLU A 172 21.90 -36.94 -14.59
C GLU A 172 20.58 -36.85 -13.78
N GLU A 173 20.64 -36.23 -12.62
CA GLU A 173 19.50 -35.98 -11.79
C GLU A 173 19.06 -34.53 -11.94
N LYS A 174 17.74 -34.28 -11.85
CA LYS A 174 17.18 -32.94 -11.82
C LYS A 174 17.88 -32.10 -10.74
N LEU A 175 18.36 -30.92 -11.11
CA LEU A 175 18.95 -29.98 -10.15
C LEU A 175 18.01 -29.74 -9.00
N GLN A 176 18.42 -30.05 -7.79
CA GLN A 176 17.68 -29.81 -6.57
C GLN A 176 18.21 -28.53 -5.94
N TYR A 177 17.30 -27.56 -5.68
CA TYR A 177 17.69 -26.28 -5.13
C TYR A 177 17.38 -26.20 -3.63
N SER A 178 18.30 -25.59 -2.91
CA SER A 178 18.13 -25.15 -1.53
C SER A 178 18.12 -23.63 -1.47
N VAL A 179 17.42 -23.06 -0.48
CA VAL A 179 17.41 -21.61 -0.24
C VAL A 179 17.94 -21.32 1.15
N LEU A 180 19.01 -20.54 1.22
CA LEU A 180 19.56 -20.05 2.48
C LEU A 180 19.08 -18.62 2.73
N LYS A 181 18.34 -18.40 3.83
CA LYS A 181 17.77 -17.12 4.22
C LYS A 181 18.46 -16.57 5.45
N ILE A 182 19.05 -15.39 5.32
CA ILE A 182 19.72 -14.67 6.39
C ILE A 182 18.82 -13.57 6.91
N PRO A 183 18.40 -13.58 8.17
CA PRO A 183 17.59 -12.51 8.76
C PRO A 183 18.40 -11.23 8.95
N ARG A 184 17.71 -10.13 9.27
CA ARG A 184 18.37 -8.87 9.64
C ARG A 184 19.28 -9.06 10.86
N GLY A 185 20.49 -8.50 10.80
CA GLY A 185 21.51 -8.65 11.83
C GLY A 185 22.17 -10.03 11.88
N GLY A 186 21.88 -10.90 10.90
CA GLY A 186 22.55 -12.17 10.69
C GLY A 186 23.66 -12.05 9.65
N GLU A 187 24.62 -12.96 9.73
CA GLU A 187 25.63 -13.24 8.70
C GLU A 187 25.86 -14.75 8.65
N PHE A 188 26.25 -15.27 7.50
CA PHE A 188 26.47 -16.69 7.36
C PHE A 188 27.50 -17.00 6.28
N HIS A 189 28.34 -18.03 6.55
CA HIS A 189 29.32 -18.55 5.63
C HIS A 189 28.85 -19.88 5.04
N LEU A 190 28.86 -19.98 3.72
CA LEU A 190 28.43 -21.15 2.98
C LEU A 190 29.57 -21.60 2.02
N THR A 191 29.93 -22.88 2.07
CA THR A 191 30.78 -23.48 1.03
C THR A 191 29.90 -24.35 0.15
N LEU A 192 29.81 -24.00 -1.13
CA LEU A 192 29.05 -24.72 -2.14
C LEU A 192 29.71 -26.04 -2.55
N SER A 193 28.99 -26.91 -3.25
CA SER A 193 29.48 -28.24 -3.65
C SER A 193 30.69 -28.25 -4.61
N ASP A 194 30.93 -27.14 -5.30
CA ASP A 194 32.11 -26.94 -6.14
C ASP A 194 33.34 -26.45 -5.35
N GLY A 195 33.14 -26.11 -4.06
CA GLY A 195 34.15 -25.53 -3.19
C GLY A 195 34.20 -24.00 -3.23
N THR A 196 33.28 -23.33 -3.92
CA THR A 196 33.11 -21.88 -3.87
C THR A 196 32.66 -21.45 -2.47
N SER A 197 33.33 -20.45 -1.90
CA SER A 197 33.04 -19.86 -0.61
C SER A 197 32.11 -18.65 -0.80
N VAL A 198 31.07 -18.54 -0.01
CA VAL A 198 30.10 -17.45 -0.06
C VAL A 198 29.87 -16.90 1.34
N MET A 199 30.16 -15.63 1.55
CA MET A 199 29.83 -14.90 2.78
C MET A 199 28.56 -14.08 2.54
N LEU A 200 27.48 -14.45 3.20
CA LEU A 200 26.17 -13.79 3.05
C LEU A 200 25.97 -12.77 4.17
N ASN A 201 25.62 -11.57 3.77
CA ASN A 201 25.33 -10.47 4.69
C ASN A 201 23.86 -10.51 5.17
N SER A 202 23.56 -9.63 6.12
CA SER A 202 22.24 -9.45 6.72
C SER A 202 21.12 -9.37 5.69
N ALA A 203 19.97 -9.95 6.01
CA ALA A 203 18.73 -9.94 5.23
C ALA A 203 18.93 -10.41 3.76
N THR A 204 19.73 -11.40 3.49
CA THR A 204 20.09 -11.97 2.16
C THR A 204 19.41 -13.31 1.96
N ASN A 205 18.96 -13.56 0.73
CA ASN A 205 18.48 -14.86 0.26
C ASN A 205 19.41 -15.36 -0.84
N LEU A 206 19.87 -16.58 -0.71
CA LEU A 206 20.65 -17.26 -1.75
C LEU A 206 19.96 -18.57 -2.10
N GLU A 207 19.56 -18.71 -3.35
CA GLU A 207 19.08 -19.97 -3.90
C GLU A 207 20.20 -20.61 -4.73
N TYR A 208 20.51 -21.86 -4.47
CA TYR A 208 21.59 -22.55 -5.11
C TYR A 208 21.28 -24.05 -5.25
N PRO A 209 21.79 -24.71 -6.29
CA PRO A 209 21.62 -26.14 -6.43
C PRO A 209 22.50 -26.88 -5.42
N VAL A 210 21.97 -27.92 -4.83
CA VAL A 210 22.72 -28.79 -3.89
C VAL A 210 23.96 -29.38 -4.56
N ARG A 211 23.87 -29.69 -5.86
CA ARG A 211 25.00 -30.01 -6.75
C ARG A 211 24.88 -29.20 -8.03
N PHE A 212 25.99 -28.70 -8.51
CA PHE A 212 26.06 -28.02 -9.81
C PHE A 212 26.00 -28.99 -10.97
N GLY A 213 25.46 -28.52 -12.08
CA GLY A 213 25.45 -29.24 -13.34
C GLY A 213 26.85 -29.37 -13.98
N LYS A 214 26.92 -30.07 -15.12
CA LYS A 214 28.15 -30.30 -15.85
C LYS A 214 28.59 -29.11 -16.72
N GLU A 215 27.64 -28.25 -17.11
CA GLU A 215 27.89 -27.16 -18.06
C GLU A 215 28.13 -25.81 -17.36
N GLU A 216 27.40 -25.54 -16.31
CA GLU A 216 27.44 -24.26 -15.61
C GLU A 216 27.23 -24.42 -14.10
N ARG A 217 27.63 -23.36 -13.34
CA ARG A 217 27.40 -23.23 -11.91
C ARG A 217 26.59 -21.98 -11.69
N LYS A 218 25.29 -22.13 -11.40
CA LYS A 218 24.35 -21.00 -11.29
C LYS A 218 23.73 -20.91 -9.91
N VAL A 219 23.70 -19.67 -9.35
CA VAL A 219 23.05 -19.33 -8.10
C VAL A 219 22.18 -18.08 -8.30
N TYR A 220 21.18 -17.90 -7.45
CA TYR A 220 20.27 -16.74 -7.48
C TYR A 220 20.42 -15.96 -6.17
N LEU A 221 20.71 -14.67 -6.27
CA LEU A 221 20.98 -13.80 -5.13
C LEU A 221 19.94 -12.66 -5.04
N ASP A 222 19.36 -12.52 -3.85
CA ASP A 222 18.62 -11.33 -3.43
C ASP A 222 19.24 -10.84 -2.12
N GLY A 223 19.95 -9.72 -2.16
CA GLY A 223 20.65 -9.15 -1.03
C GLY A 223 22.12 -8.85 -1.28
N GLU A 224 22.99 -9.14 -0.31
CA GLU A 224 24.41 -8.87 -0.40
C GLU A 224 25.22 -10.10 -0.04
N ALA A 225 26.15 -10.47 -0.94
CA ALA A 225 27.04 -11.59 -0.73
C ALA A 225 28.43 -11.35 -1.37
N TYR A 226 29.45 -11.81 -0.66
CA TYR A 226 30.80 -11.88 -1.16
C TYR A 226 31.09 -13.32 -1.59
N PHE A 227 31.60 -13.48 -2.82
CA PHE A 227 31.90 -14.74 -3.45
C PHE A 227 33.41 -14.90 -3.65
N GLU A 228 33.96 -16.00 -3.21
CA GLU A 228 35.29 -16.49 -3.59
C GLU A 228 35.11 -17.73 -4.48
N VAL A 229 34.98 -17.49 -5.77
CA VAL A 229 34.63 -18.55 -6.72
C VAL A 229 35.84 -19.41 -7.02
N LYS A 230 35.69 -20.70 -6.80
CA LYS A 230 36.71 -21.68 -7.16
C LYS A 230 36.96 -21.67 -8.66
N LYS A 231 38.24 -21.56 -9.05
CA LYS A 231 38.66 -21.51 -10.46
C LYS A 231 38.24 -22.78 -11.20
N ASP A 232 37.43 -22.62 -12.22
CA ASP A 232 37.00 -23.68 -13.13
C ASP A 232 36.71 -23.06 -14.50
N SER A 233 37.65 -23.16 -15.42
CA SER A 233 37.54 -22.59 -16.77
C SER A 233 36.59 -23.35 -17.68
N ALA A 234 36.24 -24.59 -17.33
CA ALA A 234 35.34 -25.42 -18.12
C ALA A 234 33.86 -25.11 -17.79
N ARG A 235 33.58 -24.69 -16.55
CA ARG A 235 32.22 -24.41 -16.08
C ARG A 235 32.17 -23.00 -15.51
N PRO A 236 31.59 -22.03 -16.23
CA PRO A 236 31.39 -20.67 -15.72
C PRO A 236 30.47 -20.65 -14.50
N PHE A 237 30.74 -19.73 -13.59
CA PHE A 237 29.90 -19.47 -12.44
C PHE A 237 29.03 -18.25 -12.70
N TYR A 238 27.73 -18.39 -12.50
CA TYR A 238 26.73 -17.35 -12.72
C TYR A 238 26.05 -16.95 -11.41
N VAL A 239 26.00 -15.65 -11.13
CA VAL A 239 25.13 -15.09 -10.12
C VAL A 239 23.98 -14.38 -10.83
N GLU A 240 22.80 -14.94 -10.73
CA GLU A 240 21.57 -14.39 -11.26
C GLU A 240 20.96 -13.41 -10.24
N ILE A 241 20.65 -12.21 -10.68
CA ILE A 241 20.07 -11.14 -9.90
C ILE A 241 18.90 -10.61 -10.71
N GLU A 242 17.91 -10.01 -10.08
CA GLU A 242 16.75 -9.47 -10.79
C GLU A 242 17.18 -8.56 -11.95
N GLY A 243 16.97 -9.03 -13.19
CA GLY A 243 17.29 -8.30 -14.42
C GLY A 243 18.76 -8.26 -14.84
N MET A 244 19.68 -8.91 -14.11
CA MET A 244 21.11 -8.93 -14.43
C MET A 244 21.76 -10.28 -14.09
N GLN A 245 22.81 -10.63 -14.83
CA GLN A 245 23.61 -11.83 -14.61
C GLN A 245 25.09 -11.47 -14.54
N VAL A 246 25.79 -11.93 -13.49
CA VAL A 246 27.23 -11.81 -13.34
C VAL A 246 27.85 -13.16 -13.69
N ARG A 247 28.81 -13.19 -14.62
CA ARG A 247 29.53 -14.42 -15.05
C ARG A 247 31.03 -14.33 -14.74
N VAL A 248 31.55 -15.34 -14.06
CA VAL A 248 32.98 -15.44 -13.71
C VAL A 248 33.50 -16.87 -13.87
N TYR A 249 34.80 -17.06 -13.88
CA TYR A 249 35.46 -18.38 -14.01
C TYR A 249 36.30 -18.77 -12.77
N GLY A 250 36.52 -17.82 -11.84
CA GLY A 250 37.36 -18.03 -10.66
C GLY A 250 37.83 -16.69 -10.12
N THR A 251 36.95 -16.00 -9.45
CA THR A 251 37.07 -14.58 -9.15
C THR A 251 36.53 -14.34 -7.75
N SER A 252 37.12 -13.38 -7.03
CA SER A 252 36.59 -12.88 -5.75
C SER A 252 35.90 -11.55 -5.97
N PHE A 253 34.59 -11.48 -5.66
CA PHE A 253 33.79 -10.30 -5.89
C PHE A 253 32.62 -10.19 -4.89
N ASN A 254 32.19 -8.96 -4.67
CA ASN A 254 31.00 -8.67 -3.87
C ASN A 254 29.84 -8.22 -4.78
N VAL A 255 28.66 -8.67 -4.46
CA VAL A 255 27.40 -8.26 -5.13
C VAL A 255 26.45 -7.74 -4.09
N ASN A 256 25.91 -6.54 -4.31
CA ASN A 256 24.88 -5.93 -3.46
C ASN A 256 23.70 -5.47 -4.33
N THR A 257 22.53 -6.05 -4.09
CA THR A 257 21.28 -5.77 -4.83
C THR A 257 20.40 -4.73 -4.15
N ARG A 258 20.83 -4.14 -3.01
CA ARG A 258 19.97 -3.33 -2.12
C ARG A 258 20.22 -1.83 -2.17
N LYS A 259 21.20 -1.35 -2.89
CA LYS A 259 21.48 0.09 -2.96
C LYS A 259 20.53 0.80 -3.93
N GLY A 260 19.26 0.94 -3.52
CA GLY A 260 18.24 1.61 -4.32
C GLY A 260 17.93 0.84 -5.61
N ASN A 261 17.92 1.54 -6.76
CA ASN A 261 17.77 0.93 -8.08
C ASN A 261 19.10 0.45 -8.69
N ASP A 262 20.21 0.59 -7.96
CA ASP A 262 21.55 0.31 -8.48
C ASP A 262 22.11 -0.98 -7.88
N ILE A 263 22.33 -1.99 -8.71
CA ILE A 263 23.05 -3.19 -8.36
C ILE A 263 24.56 -2.86 -8.39
N GLN A 264 25.24 -3.10 -7.27
CA GLN A 264 26.69 -2.90 -7.19
C GLN A 264 27.43 -4.22 -7.23
N THR A 265 28.39 -4.32 -8.13
CA THR A 265 29.36 -5.43 -8.18
C THR A 265 30.77 -4.86 -8.06
N VAL A 266 31.50 -5.34 -7.07
CA VAL A 266 32.88 -4.93 -6.82
C VAL A 266 33.78 -6.13 -7.02
N LEU A 267 34.67 -6.05 -8.01
CA LEU A 267 35.71 -7.03 -8.22
C LEU A 267 36.85 -6.82 -7.20
N VAL A 268 37.26 -7.87 -6.50
CA VAL A 268 38.32 -7.84 -5.52
C VAL A 268 39.58 -8.48 -6.07
N GLU A 269 39.45 -9.65 -6.72
CA GLU A 269 40.54 -10.38 -7.32
C GLU A 269 40.04 -11.22 -8.49
N GLY A 270 40.80 -11.23 -9.61
CA GLY A 270 40.48 -12.03 -10.78
C GLY A 270 40.39 -11.23 -12.08
N GLU A 271 40.21 -11.96 -13.19
CA GLU A 271 39.94 -11.42 -14.53
C GLU A 271 38.49 -11.62 -14.92
#